data_9ebc2ebdd0017e78f9d843584caa85ca
#
_entry.id   9ebc2ebdd0017e78f9d843584caa85ca
#
_cell.length_a   1.000
_cell.length_b   1.000
_cell.length_c   1.000
_cell.angle_alpha   90.00
_cell.angle_beta   90.00
_cell.angle_gamma   90.00
#
_symmetry.space_group_name_H-M   'P 1'
#
loop_
_entity.id
_entity.type
_entity.pdbx_description
1 polymer ?
#
loop_
_entity_poly.entity_id
_entity_poly.type
_entity_poly.pdbx_seq_one_letter_code
_entity_poly.pdbx_strand_id
1 'polypeptide(L)'
;MEGLESDLEGMRQYFRSGKTKDVAWRQSQLKGLLSFIKETERDMCKALKEDLGKHHVEAYRDEVGILTKSINFALHGLKEWMSSKKAKLPRVALLSSAELVPEPLGFVLIISSWNFPFGLSLEPMIGAIAAGNTMVLKPSELAPASASLLANVLPTYLDNSAVKVIQGGPAVGERLLQQKWDKIFFTGSARVGRIIMSAAVKHLTPVALELGGKCPAVVDSVSSSWDTKVTVNRILVSKFGACAGQACIAIDYILVEKRFASILVELMKVMIKKMFGENPRETNTVARIVNEQHFLRLKNLLSDSAVQNSIVYGGSMDEKNLFVEPTILVDPPLDAAIMTEEIFGPLLPIITLDKVEDSIAFINSKPKPLAIYAFTNNEKFRRRMLSETSSGSLVFNDAVIQYAADALPFGGIGESGIGKYHGKFSFDTFSHYKAVTRRSFLTDFWFRFPPWNDYKLLLLEATYNYDYLGMLLVILGLKRRR
;
A
#
# COMPACT_ATOMS: atom_id res chain seq x y z
N MET A 1 9.64 25.09 -17.16
CA MET A 1 9.37 25.06 -15.71
C MET A 1 9.02 26.43 -15.13
N GLU A 2 9.18 27.50 -15.88
CA GLU A 2 8.53 28.78 -15.65
C GLU A 2 7.02 28.54 -15.78
N GLY A 3 6.25 28.95 -14.79
CA GLY A 3 4.79 28.70 -14.76
C GLY A 3 4.30 27.59 -13.81
N LEU A 4 5.17 26.72 -13.26
CA LEU A 4 4.74 25.66 -12.35
C LEU A 4 3.94 26.21 -11.14
N GLU A 5 4.42 27.27 -10.50
CA GLU A 5 3.74 27.87 -9.35
C GLU A 5 2.38 28.44 -9.71
N SER A 6 2.28 29.08 -10.88
CA SER A 6 0.99 29.58 -11.41
C SER A 6 0.02 28.45 -11.69
N ASP A 7 0.50 27.37 -12.30
CA ASP A 7 -0.31 26.16 -12.56
C ASP A 7 -0.83 25.54 -11.27
N LEU A 8 0.05 25.37 -10.26
CA LEU A 8 -0.34 24.80 -8.97
C LEU A 8 -1.35 25.69 -8.24
N GLU A 9 -1.19 27.02 -8.32
CA GLU A 9 -2.17 27.95 -7.74
C GLU A 9 -3.51 27.89 -8.48
N GLY A 10 -3.51 27.77 -9.79
CA GLY A 10 -4.73 27.51 -10.58
C GLY A 10 -5.48 26.27 -10.11
N MET A 11 -4.77 25.17 -9.83
CA MET A 11 -5.36 23.92 -9.32
C MET A 11 -5.94 24.10 -7.90
N ARG A 12 -5.30 24.88 -7.04
CA ARG A 12 -5.84 25.22 -5.70
C ARG A 12 -7.13 26.03 -5.81
N GLN A 13 -7.17 27.00 -6.72
CA GLN A 13 -8.37 27.80 -6.97
C GLN A 13 -9.50 26.94 -7.54
N TYR A 14 -9.17 26.01 -8.44
CA TYR A 14 -10.14 25.06 -8.97
C TYR A 14 -10.74 24.19 -7.86
N PHE A 15 -9.93 23.68 -6.93
CA PHE A 15 -10.44 22.98 -5.75
C PHE A 15 -11.37 23.86 -4.91
N ARG A 16 -10.98 25.11 -4.65
CA ARG A 16 -11.79 26.08 -3.86
C ARG A 16 -13.14 26.41 -4.53
N SER A 17 -13.26 26.26 -5.84
CA SER A 17 -14.53 26.42 -6.55
C SER A 17 -15.59 25.39 -6.14
N GLY A 18 -15.18 24.29 -5.52
CA GLY A 18 -16.06 23.19 -5.08
C GLY A 18 -16.48 22.23 -6.18
N LYS A 19 -16.08 22.45 -7.44
CA LYS A 19 -16.50 21.65 -8.61
C LYS A 19 -16.14 20.17 -8.45
N THR A 20 -14.99 19.85 -7.87
CA THR A 20 -14.55 18.47 -7.63
C THR A 20 -15.37 17.73 -6.57
N LYS A 21 -16.16 18.46 -5.76
CA LYS A 21 -17.03 17.86 -4.74
C LYS A 21 -18.29 17.25 -5.32
N ASP A 22 -18.66 17.61 -6.56
CA ASP A 22 -19.82 17.06 -7.24
C ASP A 22 -19.61 15.57 -7.58
N VAL A 23 -20.63 14.75 -7.33
CA VAL A 23 -20.62 13.32 -7.65
C VAL A 23 -20.51 13.06 -9.15
N ALA A 24 -21.15 13.88 -9.97
CA ALA A 24 -21.10 13.73 -11.44
C ALA A 24 -19.68 14.00 -11.96
N TRP A 25 -18.99 15.01 -11.42
CA TRP A 25 -17.58 15.26 -11.75
C TRP A 25 -16.70 14.06 -11.40
N ARG A 26 -16.80 13.52 -10.16
CA ARG A 26 -16.01 12.37 -9.72
C ARG A 26 -16.27 11.14 -10.59
N GLN A 27 -17.54 10.86 -10.90
CA GLN A 27 -17.91 9.76 -11.79
C GLN A 27 -17.36 9.96 -13.22
N SER A 28 -17.37 11.18 -13.74
CA SER A 28 -16.82 11.45 -15.08
C SER A 28 -15.32 11.23 -15.12
N GLN A 29 -14.57 11.65 -14.09
CA GLN A 29 -13.13 11.45 -14.02
C GLN A 29 -12.77 9.97 -13.86
N LEU A 30 -13.46 9.22 -13.00
CA LEU A 30 -13.25 7.76 -12.87
C LEU A 30 -13.57 7.02 -14.18
N LYS A 31 -14.62 7.42 -14.90
CA LYS A 31 -14.92 6.87 -16.23
C LYS A 31 -13.86 7.23 -17.26
N GLY A 32 -13.38 8.48 -17.25
CA GLY A 32 -12.27 8.91 -18.09
C GLY A 32 -11.02 8.08 -17.85
N LEU A 33 -10.68 7.83 -16.58
CA LEU A 33 -9.55 6.96 -16.22
C LEU A 33 -9.76 5.50 -16.70
N LEU A 34 -11.00 4.99 -16.61
CA LEU A 34 -11.35 3.66 -17.14
C LEU A 34 -11.21 3.59 -18.66
N SER A 35 -11.64 4.64 -19.38
CA SER A 35 -11.47 4.76 -20.84
C SER A 35 -9.99 4.81 -21.20
N PHE A 36 -9.19 5.61 -20.51
CA PHE A 36 -7.73 5.63 -20.70
C PHE A 36 -7.14 4.22 -20.64
N ILE A 37 -7.42 3.45 -19.58
CA ILE A 37 -6.85 2.11 -19.42
C ILE A 37 -7.31 1.19 -20.56
N LYS A 38 -8.60 1.20 -20.92
CA LYS A 38 -9.14 0.30 -21.97
C LYS A 38 -8.63 0.63 -23.36
N GLU A 39 -8.52 1.89 -23.68
CA GLU A 39 -8.13 2.36 -25.01
C GLU A 39 -6.62 2.32 -25.22
N THR A 40 -5.83 2.43 -24.14
CA THR A 40 -4.36 2.43 -24.20
C THR A 40 -3.73 1.12 -23.68
N GLU A 41 -4.50 0.05 -23.45
CA GLU A 41 -3.98 -1.23 -22.92
C GLU A 41 -2.74 -1.73 -23.65
N ARG A 42 -2.76 -1.69 -24.99
CA ARG A 42 -1.62 -2.13 -25.82
C ARG A 42 -0.39 -1.24 -25.62
N ASP A 43 -0.59 0.06 -25.52
CA ASP A 43 0.49 1.03 -25.30
C ASP A 43 1.07 0.90 -23.89
N MET A 44 0.20 0.67 -22.88
CA MET A 44 0.64 0.35 -21.51
C MET A 44 1.50 -0.91 -21.49
N CYS A 45 1.05 -2.01 -22.13
CA CYS A 45 1.84 -3.24 -22.21
C CYS A 45 3.16 -3.05 -22.97
N LYS A 46 3.18 -2.22 -24.03
CA LYS A 46 4.40 -1.88 -24.76
C LYS A 46 5.37 -1.07 -23.89
N ALA A 47 4.88 -0.07 -23.17
CA ALA A 47 5.70 0.74 -22.26
C ALA A 47 6.30 -0.12 -21.12
N LEU A 48 5.52 -1.02 -20.53
CA LEU A 48 5.99 -1.95 -19.49
C LEU A 48 7.05 -2.94 -20.02
N LYS A 49 6.91 -3.36 -21.27
CA LYS A 49 7.94 -4.17 -21.94
C LYS A 49 9.22 -3.36 -22.18
N GLU A 50 9.07 -2.10 -22.60
CA GLU A 50 10.20 -1.21 -22.87
C GLU A 50 10.96 -0.86 -21.58
N ASP A 51 10.25 -0.51 -20.50
CA ASP A 51 10.85 -0.11 -19.23
C ASP A 51 11.42 -1.31 -18.45
N LEU A 52 10.67 -2.41 -18.35
CA LEU A 52 10.92 -3.51 -17.41
C LEU A 52 11.04 -4.89 -18.06
N GLY A 53 10.85 -5.00 -19.36
CA GLY A 53 10.85 -6.30 -20.04
C GLY A 53 9.65 -7.19 -19.70
N LYS A 54 8.60 -6.65 -19.07
CA LYS A 54 7.42 -7.44 -18.67
C LYS A 54 6.72 -8.07 -19.87
N HIS A 55 6.33 -9.34 -19.71
CA HIS A 55 5.47 -10.01 -20.67
C HIS A 55 4.06 -9.39 -20.63
N HIS A 56 3.36 -9.33 -21.79
CA HIS A 56 2.04 -8.68 -21.86
C HIS A 56 1.00 -9.30 -20.90
N VAL A 57 1.06 -10.62 -20.67
CA VAL A 57 0.19 -11.30 -19.69
C VAL A 57 0.49 -10.87 -18.27
N GLU A 58 1.78 -10.71 -17.92
CA GLU A 58 2.20 -10.18 -16.63
C GLU A 58 1.73 -8.73 -16.46
N ALA A 59 1.95 -7.89 -17.48
CA ALA A 59 1.50 -6.49 -17.49
C ALA A 59 -0.01 -6.36 -17.27
N TYR A 60 -0.81 -7.21 -17.94
CA TYR A 60 -2.25 -7.24 -17.76
C TYR A 60 -2.64 -7.71 -16.37
N ARG A 61 -2.08 -8.85 -15.92
CA ARG A 61 -2.38 -9.45 -14.61
C ARG A 61 -2.09 -8.49 -13.46
N ASP A 62 -0.95 -7.82 -13.49
CA ASP A 62 -0.42 -7.08 -12.35
C ASP A 62 -0.78 -5.58 -12.35
N GLU A 63 -1.15 -5.02 -13.51
CA GLU A 63 -1.45 -3.59 -13.61
C GLU A 63 -2.80 -3.32 -14.30
N VAL A 64 -2.96 -3.64 -15.57
CA VAL A 64 -4.16 -3.26 -16.36
C VAL A 64 -5.45 -3.85 -15.77
N GLY A 65 -5.44 -5.15 -15.50
CA GLY A 65 -6.59 -5.87 -14.96
C GLY A 65 -6.95 -5.41 -13.55
N ILE A 66 -5.95 -5.19 -12.69
CA ILE A 66 -6.15 -4.70 -11.32
C ILE A 66 -6.75 -3.29 -11.35
N LEU A 67 -6.17 -2.37 -12.11
CA LEU A 67 -6.67 -1.00 -12.23
C LEU A 67 -8.10 -0.95 -12.76
N THR A 68 -8.41 -1.74 -13.81
CA THR A 68 -9.76 -1.86 -14.35
C THR A 68 -10.76 -2.29 -13.27
N LYS A 69 -10.41 -3.28 -12.48
CA LYS A 69 -11.21 -3.80 -11.37
C LYS A 69 -11.40 -2.73 -10.28
N SER A 70 -10.32 -2.07 -9.85
CA SER A 70 -10.34 -1.05 -8.78
C SER A 70 -11.18 0.17 -9.15
N ILE A 71 -11.11 0.63 -10.42
CA ILE A 71 -11.97 1.74 -10.89
C ILE A 71 -13.45 1.35 -10.87
N ASN A 72 -13.78 0.14 -11.34
CA ASN A 72 -15.16 -0.34 -11.30
C ASN A 72 -15.68 -0.47 -9.87
N PHE A 73 -14.85 -0.95 -8.95
CA PHE A 73 -15.16 -1.00 -7.51
C PHE A 73 -15.42 0.40 -6.94
N ALA A 74 -14.59 1.39 -7.28
CA ALA A 74 -14.77 2.78 -6.87
C ALA A 74 -16.04 3.40 -7.45
N LEU A 75 -16.32 3.20 -8.74
CA LEU A 75 -17.55 3.68 -9.38
C LEU A 75 -18.82 3.11 -8.71
N HIS A 76 -18.79 1.84 -8.34
CA HIS A 76 -19.88 1.18 -7.63
C HIS A 76 -20.07 1.72 -6.21
N GLY A 77 -18.98 1.89 -5.46
CA GLY A 77 -19.01 2.32 -4.06
C GLY A 77 -19.14 3.83 -3.85
N LEU A 78 -18.87 4.65 -4.85
CA LEU A 78 -18.68 6.10 -4.73
C LEU A 78 -19.79 6.82 -3.96
N LYS A 79 -21.05 6.57 -4.29
CA LYS A 79 -22.19 7.25 -3.64
C LYS A 79 -22.30 6.90 -2.16
N GLU A 80 -22.03 5.64 -1.80
CA GLU A 80 -22.00 5.19 -0.42
C GLU A 80 -20.83 5.83 0.34
N TRP A 81 -19.64 5.87 -0.26
CA TRP A 81 -18.45 6.44 0.38
C TRP A 81 -18.59 7.94 0.64
N MET A 82 -19.27 8.65 -0.25
CA MET A 82 -19.56 10.09 -0.12
C MET A 82 -20.66 10.39 0.89
N SER A 83 -21.46 9.40 1.28
CA SER A 83 -22.59 9.62 2.18
C SER A 83 -22.13 9.91 3.60
N SER A 84 -22.84 10.82 4.29
CA SER A 84 -22.64 11.03 5.72
C SER A 84 -23.08 9.82 6.52
N LYS A 85 -22.34 9.51 7.60
CA LYS A 85 -22.65 8.40 8.51
C LYS A 85 -23.13 8.93 9.84
N LYS A 86 -24.33 8.50 10.28
CA LYS A 86 -24.84 8.82 11.60
C LYS A 86 -23.88 8.31 12.68
N ALA A 87 -23.52 9.18 13.61
CA ALA A 87 -22.74 8.82 14.80
C ALA A 87 -23.66 8.70 16.01
N LYS A 88 -23.39 7.70 16.85
CA LYS A 88 -24.09 7.55 18.12
C LYS A 88 -23.55 8.58 19.10
N LEU A 89 -24.42 9.43 19.59
CA LEU A 89 -24.10 10.34 20.69
C LEU A 89 -24.36 9.69 22.05
N PRO A 90 -23.54 10.00 23.06
CA PRO A 90 -23.85 9.62 24.42
C PRO A 90 -25.13 10.33 24.92
N ARG A 91 -25.82 9.73 25.88
CA ARG A 91 -27.10 10.27 26.39
C ARG A 91 -27.00 11.67 27.01
N VAL A 92 -25.80 12.05 27.42
CA VAL A 92 -25.52 13.47 27.86
C VAL A 92 -25.77 14.48 26.74
N ALA A 93 -25.71 14.05 25.48
CA ALA A 93 -26.03 14.86 24.30
C ALA A 93 -27.47 14.63 23.80
N LEU A 94 -28.38 14.28 24.70
CA LEU A 94 -29.79 14.07 24.38
C LEU A 94 -30.35 15.23 23.56
N LEU A 95 -31.23 14.95 22.59
CA LEU A 95 -31.82 15.92 21.66
C LEU A 95 -30.83 16.54 20.67
N SER A 96 -29.65 15.95 20.52
CA SER A 96 -28.72 16.29 19.45
C SER A 96 -28.61 15.16 18.45
N SER A 97 -28.31 15.46 17.20
CA SER A 97 -27.89 14.49 16.16
C SER A 97 -26.44 14.71 15.81
N ALA A 98 -25.74 13.64 15.42
CA ALA A 98 -24.37 13.73 14.94
C ALA A 98 -24.18 12.89 13.69
N GLU A 99 -23.33 13.37 12.83
CA GLU A 99 -22.92 12.67 11.61
C GLU A 99 -21.43 12.92 11.32
N LEU A 100 -20.81 11.97 10.67
CA LEU A 100 -19.48 12.07 10.07
C LEU A 100 -19.66 12.34 8.58
N VAL A 101 -19.16 13.47 8.12
CA VAL A 101 -19.27 13.91 6.73
C VAL A 101 -17.89 13.80 6.07
N PRO A 102 -17.70 12.90 5.08
CA PRO A 102 -16.44 12.84 4.36
C PRO A 102 -16.30 14.09 3.46
N GLU A 103 -15.15 14.73 3.53
CA GLU A 103 -14.79 15.83 2.65
C GLU A 103 -13.37 15.62 2.10
N PRO A 104 -13.08 16.05 0.84
CA PRO A 104 -11.74 15.96 0.27
C PRO A 104 -10.74 16.77 1.10
N LEU A 105 -9.52 16.28 1.21
CA LEU A 105 -8.43 16.99 1.89
C LEU A 105 -8.07 18.29 1.17
N GLY A 106 -8.04 18.27 -0.18
CA GLY A 106 -7.72 19.46 -0.94
C GLY A 106 -6.86 19.20 -2.17
N PHE A 107 -5.68 19.80 -2.18
CA PHE A 107 -4.69 19.69 -3.24
C PHE A 107 -3.59 18.72 -2.82
N VAL A 108 -3.46 17.60 -3.53
CA VAL A 108 -2.62 16.48 -3.11
C VAL A 108 -1.50 16.17 -4.10
N LEU A 109 -0.38 15.62 -3.60
CA LEU A 109 0.75 15.17 -4.37
C LEU A 109 0.85 13.64 -4.28
N ILE A 110 0.95 12.99 -5.45
CA ILE A 110 1.21 11.55 -5.58
C ILE A 110 2.57 11.38 -6.25
N ILE A 111 3.49 10.69 -5.58
CA ILE A 111 4.82 10.34 -6.13
C ILE A 111 4.89 8.83 -6.18
N SER A 112 4.98 8.27 -7.38
CA SER A 112 4.94 6.82 -7.60
C SER A 112 6.29 6.21 -7.93
N SER A 113 6.41 4.90 -7.73
CA SER A 113 7.60 4.10 -8.04
C SER A 113 7.55 3.53 -9.46
N TRP A 114 8.64 2.93 -9.88
CA TRP A 114 8.90 2.45 -11.24
C TRP A 114 8.52 0.98 -11.49
N ASN A 115 8.38 0.16 -10.46
CA ASN A 115 8.24 -1.30 -10.59
C ASN A 115 6.85 -1.75 -11.06
N PHE A 116 5.81 -0.99 -10.75
CA PHE A 116 4.45 -1.10 -11.29
C PHE A 116 3.98 0.31 -11.64
N PRO A 117 4.54 0.93 -12.69
CA PRO A 117 4.44 2.37 -12.92
C PRO A 117 3.02 2.86 -13.14
N PHE A 118 2.14 2.08 -13.77
CA PHE A 118 0.72 2.42 -13.90
C PHE A 118 -0.04 2.12 -12.62
N GLY A 119 0.14 0.93 -12.03
CA GLY A 119 -0.53 0.52 -10.81
C GLY A 119 -0.29 1.49 -9.66
N LEU A 120 0.97 1.78 -9.38
CA LEU A 120 1.36 2.66 -8.26
C LEU A 120 1.09 4.15 -8.51
N SER A 121 0.85 4.54 -9.76
CA SER A 121 0.40 5.90 -10.12
C SER A 121 -1.11 6.04 -10.03
N LEU A 122 -1.84 5.12 -10.67
CA LEU A 122 -3.27 5.28 -10.88
C LEU A 122 -4.13 4.78 -9.72
N GLU A 123 -3.68 3.77 -8.97
CA GLU A 123 -4.43 3.27 -7.80
C GLU A 123 -4.65 4.35 -6.71
N PRO A 124 -3.64 5.12 -6.28
CA PRO A 124 -3.88 6.26 -5.39
C PRO A 124 -4.68 7.38 -6.06
N MET A 125 -4.54 7.60 -7.39
CA MET A 125 -5.35 8.57 -8.12
C MET A 125 -6.83 8.22 -8.10
N ILE A 126 -7.21 6.94 -8.22
CA ILE A 126 -8.60 6.47 -8.08
C ILE A 126 -9.19 6.97 -6.76
N GLY A 127 -8.46 6.78 -5.66
CA GLY A 127 -8.88 7.25 -4.34
C GLY A 127 -8.98 8.76 -4.22
N ALA A 128 -7.99 9.49 -4.75
CA ALA A 128 -7.97 10.95 -4.72
C ALA A 128 -9.11 11.56 -5.54
N ILE A 129 -9.42 11.01 -6.73
CA ILE A 129 -10.57 11.40 -7.56
C ILE A 129 -11.89 11.08 -6.85
N ALA A 130 -12.03 9.86 -6.33
CA ALA A 130 -13.23 9.43 -5.63
C ALA A 130 -13.51 10.32 -4.41
N ALA A 131 -12.48 10.75 -3.68
CA ALA A 131 -12.60 11.70 -2.56
C ALA A 131 -12.88 13.14 -3.01
N GLY A 132 -12.59 13.50 -4.28
CA GLY A 132 -12.85 14.83 -4.85
C GLY A 132 -11.71 15.83 -4.64
N ASN A 133 -10.46 15.36 -4.64
CA ASN A 133 -9.27 16.21 -4.57
C ASN A 133 -8.84 16.70 -5.96
N THR A 134 -8.08 17.79 -5.99
CA THR A 134 -7.19 18.11 -7.11
C THR A 134 -5.81 17.53 -6.83
N MET A 135 -5.05 17.13 -7.86
CA MET A 135 -3.83 16.39 -7.63
C MET A 135 -2.74 16.61 -8.69
N VAL A 136 -1.51 16.49 -8.23
CA VAL A 136 -0.35 16.33 -9.09
C VAL A 136 0.17 14.90 -8.95
N LEU A 137 0.36 14.22 -10.07
CA LEU A 137 1.07 12.95 -10.16
C LEU A 137 2.50 13.19 -10.66
N LYS A 138 3.49 12.72 -9.91
CA LYS A 138 4.88 12.60 -10.37
C LYS A 138 5.21 11.11 -10.54
N PRO A 139 5.15 10.58 -11.77
CA PRO A 139 5.60 9.22 -12.05
C PRO A 139 7.13 9.11 -11.91
N SER A 140 7.62 7.87 -11.79
CA SER A 140 9.06 7.64 -11.68
C SER A 140 9.78 7.85 -13.01
N GLU A 141 10.88 8.55 -12.98
CA GLU A 141 11.81 8.74 -14.10
C GLU A 141 12.54 7.44 -14.51
N LEU A 142 12.53 6.43 -13.65
CA LEU A 142 13.15 5.13 -13.93
C LEU A 142 12.28 4.23 -14.82
N ALA A 143 11.03 4.63 -15.08
CA ALA A 143 10.13 4.01 -16.04
C ALA A 143 9.69 5.04 -17.09
N PRO A 144 10.60 5.49 -17.97
CA PRO A 144 10.38 6.65 -18.84
C PRO A 144 9.29 6.47 -19.89
N ALA A 145 9.13 5.27 -20.46
CA ALA A 145 8.08 4.99 -21.43
C ALA A 145 6.68 5.05 -20.78
N SER A 146 6.54 4.47 -19.60
CA SER A 146 5.30 4.52 -18.81
C SER A 146 5.01 5.95 -18.32
N ALA A 147 6.02 6.67 -17.84
CA ALA A 147 5.89 8.07 -17.41
C ALA A 147 5.48 8.98 -18.58
N SER A 148 6.02 8.76 -19.77
CA SER A 148 5.67 9.49 -20.99
C SER A 148 4.23 9.24 -21.40
N LEU A 149 3.75 8.00 -21.36
CA LEU A 149 2.35 7.66 -21.67
C LEU A 149 1.40 8.36 -20.68
N LEU A 150 1.70 8.32 -19.38
CA LEU A 150 0.92 9.03 -18.35
C LEU A 150 0.91 10.55 -18.58
N ALA A 151 2.02 11.15 -18.94
CA ALA A 151 2.10 12.60 -19.08
C ALA A 151 1.47 13.14 -20.36
N ASN A 152 1.56 12.37 -21.47
CA ASN A 152 1.14 12.85 -22.79
C ASN A 152 -0.29 12.44 -23.16
N VAL A 153 -0.76 11.27 -22.67
CA VAL A 153 -2.04 10.70 -23.09
C VAL A 153 -3.11 10.81 -22.00
N LEU A 154 -2.79 10.55 -20.73
CA LEU A 154 -3.77 10.62 -19.64
C LEU A 154 -4.50 11.97 -19.55
N PRO A 155 -3.87 13.14 -19.79
CA PRO A 155 -4.55 14.44 -19.77
C PRO A 155 -5.69 14.58 -20.79
N THR A 156 -5.73 13.77 -21.85
CA THR A 156 -6.82 13.81 -22.84
C THR A 156 -8.13 13.16 -22.33
N TYR A 157 -8.06 12.41 -21.23
CA TYR A 157 -9.19 11.71 -20.61
C TYR A 157 -9.68 12.37 -19.33
N LEU A 158 -8.91 13.27 -18.73
CA LEU A 158 -9.19 13.86 -17.43
C LEU A 158 -9.27 15.37 -17.47
N ASP A 159 -9.88 15.95 -16.46
CA ASP A 159 -9.97 17.41 -16.27
C ASP A 159 -8.59 17.97 -15.87
N ASN A 160 -7.92 18.62 -16.80
CA ASN A 160 -6.56 19.18 -16.62
C ASN A 160 -6.50 20.35 -15.62
N SER A 161 -7.65 20.90 -15.23
CA SER A 161 -7.71 21.89 -14.15
C SER A 161 -7.61 21.24 -12.77
N ALA A 162 -7.88 19.92 -12.67
CA ALA A 162 -7.89 19.16 -11.43
C ALA A 162 -6.76 18.14 -11.33
N VAL A 163 -6.27 17.61 -12.45
CA VAL A 163 -5.27 16.55 -12.51
C VAL A 163 -4.12 16.97 -13.41
N LYS A 164 -2.91 16.93 -12.89
CA LYS A 164 -1.69 17.24 -13.65
C LYS A 164 -0.63 16.16 -13.47
N VAL A 165 0.03 15.77 -14.56
CA VAL A 165 1.17 14.85 -14.53
C VAL A 165 2.44 15.65 -14.77
N ILE A 166 3.42 15.52 -13.86
CA ILE A 166 4.70 16.24 -13.95
C ILE A 166 5.84 15.22 -13.97
N GLN A 167 6.49 15.09 -15.11
CA GLN A 167 7.67 14.25 -15.28
C GLN A 167 8.94 14.93 -14.75
N GLY A 168 9.89 14.13 -14.33
CA GLY A 168 11.23 14.57 -13.99
C GLY A 168 11.87 13.74 -12.88
N GLY A 169 13.16 13.92 -12.73
CA GLY A 169 13.98 13.24 -11.74
C GLY A 169 13.90 13.87 -10.33
N PRO A 170 14.88 13.55 -9.45
CA PRO A 170 14.90 13.98 -8.05
C PRO A 170 14.75 15.50 -7.87
N ALA A 171 15.40 16.33 -8.71
CA ALA A 171 15.30 17.79 -8.63
C ALA A 171 13.87 18.32 -8.82
N VAL A 172 13.05 17.68 -9.66
CA VAL A 172 11.62 18.01 -9.79
C VAL A 172 10.86 17.59 -8.54
N GLY A 173 11.17 16.41 -8.00
CA GLY A 173 10.61 15.93 -6.73
C GLY A 173 10.88 16.91 -5.58
N GLU A 174 12.12 17.38 -5.43
CA GLU A 174 12.50 18.35 -4.41
C GLU A 174 11.73 19.68 -4.55
N ARG A 175 11.57 20.20 -5.77
CA ARG A 175 10.78 21.41 -6.01
C ARG A 175 9.31 21.24 -5.68
N LEU A 176 8.72 20.09 -6.00
CA LEU A 176 7.34 19.77 -5.62
C LEU A 176 7.19 19.68 -4.10
N LEU A 177 8.17 19.13 -3.39
CA LEU A 177 8.17 19.01 -1.94
C LEU A 177 8.34 20.36 -1.22
N GLN A 178 8.83 21.41 -1.90
CA GLN A 178 8.87 22.76 -1.35
C GLN A 178 7.49 23.44 -1.33
N GLN A 179 6.54 22.94 -2.12
CA GLN A 179 5.18 23.47 -2.18
C GLN A 179 4.33 22.98 -1.01
N LYS A 180 3.30 23.76 -0.65
CA LYS A 180 2.31 23.34 0.34
C LYS A 180 1.30 22.38 -0.29
N TRP A 181 1.16 21.20 0.30
CA TRP A 181 0.19 20.17 -0.06
C TRP A 181 -0.75 19.88 1.11
N ASP A 182 -1.98 19.47 0.81
CA ASP A 182 -2.93 19.02 1.82
C ASP A 182 -2.75 17.53 2.14
N LYS A 183 -2.07 16.77 1.25
CA LYS A 183 -1.64 15.39 1.45
C LYS A 183 -0.50 15.06 0.49
N ILE A 184 0.46 14.27 0.95
CA ILE A 184 1.44 13.61 0.07
C ILE A 184 1.25 12.11 0.18
N PHE A 185 1.11 11.44 -0.97
CA PHE A 185 1.13 9.99 -1.10
C PHE A 185 2.41 9.60 -1.82
N PHE A 186 3.20 8.73 -1.23
CA PHE A 186 4.49 8.32 -1.76
C PHE A 186 4.64 6.80 -1.73
N THR A 187 5.10 6.22 -2.85
CA THR A 187 5.54 4.83 -2.94
C THR A 187 7.02 4.79 -3.32
N GLY A 188 7.83 4.09 -2.53
CA GLY A 188 9.26 3.94 -2.80
C GLY A 188 10.07 3.44 -1.61
N SER A 189 11.37 3.73 -1.58
CA SER A 189 12.25 3.26 -0.50
C SER A 189 12.06 4.02 0.82
N ALA A 190 12.33 3.36 1.95
CA ALA A 190 12.30 3.97 3.28
C ALA A 190 13.27 5.18 3.39
N ARG A 191 14.39 5.15 2.68
CA ARG A 191 15.34 6.28 2.60
C ARG A 191 14.67 7.54 2.03
N VAL A 192 13.99 7.40 0.90
CA VAL A 192 13.28 8.54 0.27
C VAL A 192 12.04 8.91 1.09
N GLY A 193 11.33 7.95 1.67
CA GLY A 193 10.20 8.22 2.58
C GLY A 193 10.56 9.15 3.74
N ARG A 194 11.75 8.99 4.33
CA ARG A 194 12.25 9.91 5.37
C ARG A 194 12.45 11.33 4.86
N ILE A 195 12.95 11.49 3.62
CA ILE A 195 13.09 12.81 2.97
C ILE A 195 11.71 13.46 2.77
N ILE A 196 10.72 12.68 2.28
CA ILE A 196 9.34 13.14 2.10
C ILE A 196 8.74 13.63 3.42
N MET A 197 8.88 12.82 4.49
CA MET A 197 8.39 13.20 5.83
C MET A 197 9.04 14.48 6.32
N SER A 198 10.36 14.62 6.18
CA SER A 198 11.10 15.81 6.60
C SER A 198 10.64 17.06 5.86
N ALA A 199 10.35 16.96 4.57
CA ALA A 199 9.80 18.06 3.79
C ALA A 199 8.37 18.43 4.20
N ALA A 200 7.53 17.44 4.47
CA ALA A 200 6.13 17.61 4.85
C ALA A 200 5.94 18.36 6.18
N VAL A 201 6.89 18.22 7.12
CA VAL A 201 6.87 18.89 8.44
C VAL A 201 6.75 20.42 8.32
N LYS A 202 7.35 21.05 7.30
CA LYS A 202 7.30 22.50 7.10
C LYS A 202 5.88 23.07 7.02
N HIS A 203 4.96 22.27 6.49
CA HIS A 203 3.57 22.66 6.22
C HIS A 203 2.57 21.86 7.04
N LEU A 204 3.02 20.98 7.96
CA LEU A 204 2.18 20.02 8.69
C LEU A 204 1.36 19.15 7.72
N THR A 205 1.94 18.84 6.54
CA THR A 205 1.27 18.05 5.53
C THR A 205 1.22 16.58 5.96
N PRO A 206 0.04 15.95 6.07
CA PRO A 206 -0.06 14.54 6.35
C PRO A 206 0.51 13.71 5.18
N VAL A 207 1.23 12.63 5.51
CA VAL A 207 1.82 11.72 4.53
C VAL A 207 1.14 10.36 4.56
N ALA A 208 1.11 9.68 3.42
CA ALA A 208 0.94 8.24 3.32
C ALA A 208 2.18 7.70 2.62
N LEU A 209 2.85 6.73 3.24
CA LEU A 209 4.11 6.16 2.76
C LEU A 209 3.92 4.67 2.55
N GLU A 210 4.00 4.24 1.29
CA GLU A 210 4.03 2.84 0.90
C GLU A 210 5.48 2.47 0.62
N LEU A 211 6.09 1.79 1.58
CA LEU A 211 7.50 1.45 1.57
C LEU A 211 7.68 -0.05 1.34
N GLY A 212 8.91 -0.50 1.35
CA GLY A 212 9.24 -1.92 1.20
C GLY A 212 9.65 -2.56 2.53
N GLY A 213 10.35 -3.67 2.40
CA GLY A 213 10.93 -4.40 3.53
C GLY A 213 11.19 -5.85 3.15
N LYS A 214 11.80 -6.60 4.06
CA LYS A 214 12.09 -8.02 3.86
C LYS A 214 10.88 -8.88 4.22
N CYS A 215 10.01 -9.16 3.23
CA CYS A 215 8.81 -9.96 3.39
C CYS A 215 9.13 -11.46 3.50
N PRO A 216 8.92 -12.10 4.67
CA PRO A 216 9.20 -13.52 4.86
C PRO A 216 8.08 -14.40 4.30
N ALA A 217 8.45 -15.60 3.85
CA ALA A 217 7.53 -16.73 3.72
C ALA A 217 7.94 -17.82 4.70
N VAL A 218 7.04 -18.22 5.58
CA VAL A 218 7.21 -19.36 6.47
C VAL A 218 6.58 -20.58 5.82
N VAL A 219 7.36 -21.64 5.63
CA VAL A 219 6.88 -22.90 5.06
C VAL A 219 6.93 -23.99 6.12
N ASP A 220 5.75 -24.37 6.61
CA ASP A 220 5.60 -25.53 7.49
C ASP A 220 5.69 -26.83 6.66
N SER A 221 6.01 -27.94 7.30
CA SER A 221 5.97 -29.24 6.66
C SER A 221 4.52 -29.62 6.33
N VAL A 222 4.09 -29.29 5.11
CA VAL A 222 2.75 -29.62 4.62
C VAL A 222 2.67 -31.13 4.29
N SER A 223 1.57 -31.75 4.70
CA SER A 223 1.43 -33.19 4.73
C SER A 223 1.16 -33.84 3.37
N SER A 224 0.70 -33.09 2.38
CA SER A 224 0.37 -33.63 1.05
C SER A 224 1.34 -33.13 -0.04
N SER A 225 1.64 -34.01 -0.99
CA SER A 225 2.45 -33.65 -2.17
C SER A 225 1.78 -32.55 -3.02
N TRP A 226 0.45 -32.51 -3.02
CA TRP A 226 -0.32 -31.47 -3.69
C TRP A 226 -0.13 -30.12 -3.03
N ASP A 227 -0.29 -30.02 -1.70
CA ASP A 227 -0.09 -28.77 -0.95
C ASP A 227 1.33 -28.24 -1.11
N THR A 228 2.33 -29.14 -1.08
CA THR A 228 3.73 -28.77 -1.32
C THR A 228 3.92 -28.18 -2.71
N LYS A 229 3.36 -28.79 -3.75
CA LYS A 229 3.44 -28.29 -5.13
C LYS A 229 2.73 -26.95 -5.29
N VAL A 230 1.55 -26.78 -4.70
CA VAL A 230 0.81 -25.52 -4.70
C VAL A 230 1.60 -24.42 -3.98
N THR A 231 2.17 -24.73 -2.81
CA THR A 231 3.02 -23.81 -2.05
C THR A 231 4.21 -23.33 -2.89
N VAL A 232 4.94 -24.26 -3.52
CA VAL A 232 6.08 -23.92 -4.38
C VAL A 232 5.65 -23.02 -5.55
N ASN A 233 4.56 -23.35 -6.24
CA ASN A 233 4.07 -22.54 -7.34
C ASN A 233 3.75 -21.11 -6.92
N ARG A 234 3.07 -20.93 -5.79
CA ARG A 234 2.70 -19.61 -5.24
C ARG A 234 3.93 -18.81 -4.83
N ILE A 235 4.91 -19.44 -4.21
CA ILE A 235 6.19 -18.82 -3.85
C ILE A 235 6.94 -18.37 -5.10
N LEU A 236 7.12 -19.27 -6.09
CA LEU A 236 7.90 -18.96 -7.29
C LEU A 236 7.28 -17.85 -8.14
N VAL A 237 5.96 -17.86 -8.30
CA VAL A 237 5.26 -16.79 -9.04
C VAL A 237 5.38 -15.45 -8.30
N SER A 238 5.23 -15.44 -6.98
CA SER A 238 5.35 -14.19 -6.19
C SER A 238 6.77 -13.64 -6.16
N LYS A 239 7.79 -14.50 -6.23
CA LYS A 239 9.21 -14.09 -6.21
C LYS A 239 9.75 -13.80 -7.61
N PHE A 240 9.54 -14.70 -8.56
CA PHE A 240 10.18 -14.61 -9.86
C PHE A 240 9.24 -14.13 -10.98
N GLY A 241 7.94 -14.37 -10.84
CA GLY A 241 6.93 -14.04 -11.83
C GLY A 241 6.22 -12.71 -11.63
N ALA A 242 6.60 -11.92 -10.60
CA ALA A 242 6.10 -10.57 -10.36
C ALA A 242 7.28 -9.60 -10.46
N CYS A 243 7.45 -9.00 -11.63
CA CYS A 243 8.54 -8.06 -11.95
C CYS A 243 9.94 -8.58 -11.55
N ALA A 244 10.21 -9.88 -11.72
CA ALA A 244 11.46 -10.54 -11.28
C ALA A 244 11.81 -10.27 -9.81
N GLY A 245 10.83 -10.23 -8.93
CA GLY A 245 11.02 -9.95 -7.50
C GLY A 245 11.24 -8.48 -7.15
N GLN A 246 11.11 -7.57 -8.10
CA GLN A 246 11.18 -6.12 -7.89
C GLN A 246 9.81 -5.59 -7.41
N ALA A 247 9.27 -6.19 -6.35
CA ALA A 247 7.98 -5.84 -5.77
C ALA A 247 8.09 -5.74 -4.25
N CYS A 248 7.47 -4.72 -3.67
CA CYS A 248 7.51 -4.43 -2.23
C CYS A 248 6.91 -5.55 -1.36
N ILE A 249 6.03 -6.37 -1.94
CA ILE A 249 5.41 -7.55 -1.31
C ILE A 249 5.94 -8.87 -1.87
N ALA A 250 6.97 -8.87 -2.74
CA ALA A 250 7.61 -10.12 -3.16
C ALA A 250 8.21 -10.84 -1.95
N ILE A 251 8.14 -12.17 -1.95
CA ILE A 251 8.83 -12.96 -0.93
C ILE A 251 10.32 -12.64 -1.00
N ASP A 252 10.87 -12.13 0.10
CA ASP A 252 12.27 -11.71 0.15
C ASP A 252 13.18 -12.84 0.67
N TYR A 253 12.68 -13.66 1.57
CA TYR A 253 13.35 -14.88 2.06
C TYR A 253 12.31 -15.90 2.56
N ILE A 254 12.75 -17.17 2.66
CA ILE A 254 11.96 -18.27 3.19
C ILE A 254 12.52 -18.75 4.52
N LEU A 255 11.64 -19.06 5.46
CA LEU A 255 11.92 -19.75 6.70
C LEU A 255 11.29 -21.15 6.64
N VAL A 256 12.07 -22.19 6.78
CA VAL A 256 11.61 -23.58 6.65
C VAL A 256 12.31 -24.49 7.64
N GLU A 257 11.64 -25.54 8.12
CA GLU A 257 12.30 -26.55 8.95
C GLU A 257 13.39 -27.30 8.16
N LYS A 258 14.54 -27.50 8.80
CA LYS A 258 15.71 -28.17 8.21
C LYS A 258 15.38 -29.52 7.57
N ARG A 259 14.50 -30.31 8.19
CA ARG A 259 14.06 -31.63 7.69
C ARG A 259 13.28 -31.54 6.37
N PHE A 260 12.66 -30.39 6.06
CA PHE A 260 11.85 -30.20 4.85
C PHE A 260 12.58 -29.37 3.78
N ALA A 261 13.64 -28.67 4.13
CA ALA A 261 14.34 -27.73 3.26
C ALA A 261 14.84 -28.37 1.96
N SER A 262 15.46 -29.55 2.01
CA SER A 262 15.96 -30.24 0.82
C SER A 262 14.85 -30.63 -0.15
N ILE A 263 13.72 -31.12 0.35
CA ILE A 263 12.53 -31.47 -0.46
C ILE A 263 11.99 -30.22 -1.13
N LEU A 264 11.86 -29.12 -0.39
CA LEU A 264 11.38 -27.84 -0.90
C LEU A 264 12.28 -27.34 -2.04
N VAL A 265 13.60 -27.30 -1.80
CA VAL A 265 14.60 -26.82 -2.79
C VAL A 265 14.56 -27.62 -4.07
N GLU A 266 14.58 -28.97 -3.99
CA GLU A 266 14.56 -29.81 -5.18
C GLU A 266 13.27 -29.62 -5.99
N LEU A 267 12.11 -29.52 -5.33
CA LEU A 267 10.87 -29.24 -6.02
C LEU A 267 10.88 -27.83 -6.64
N MET A 268 11.45 -26.83 -5.97
CA MET A 268 11.58 -25.47 -6.52
C MET A 268 12.45 -25.46 -7.79
N LYS A 269 13.59 -26.17 -7.82
CA LYS A 269 14.43 -26.31 -9.01
C LYS A 269 13.67 -26.86 -10.21
N VAL A 270 12.90 -27.94 -10.00
CA VAL A 270 12.08 -28.57 -11.04
C VAL A 270 10.99 -27.59 -11.53
N MET A 271 10.34 -26.88 -10.61
CA MET A 271 9.24 -25.99 -10.97
C MET A 271 9.72 -24.68 -11.62
N ILE A 272 10.91 -24.17 -11.28
CA ILE A 272 11.52 -23.01 -11.96
C ILE A 272 11.75 -23.36 -13.44
N LYS A 273 12.36 -24.51 -13.73
CA LYS A 273 12.56 -24.98 -15.11
C LYS A 273 11.25 -25.12 -15.87
N LYS A 274 10.20 -25.64 -15.21
CA LYS A 274 8.88 -25.77 -15.82
C LYS A 274 8.21 -24.41 -16.10
N MET A 275 8.36 -23.43 -15.23
CA MET A 275 7.69 -22.11 -15.35
C MET A 275 8.45 -21.16 -16.26
N PHE A 276 9.77 -21.15 -16.17
CA PHE A 276 10.62 -20.15 -16.81
C PHE A 276 11.52 -20.76 -17.92
N GLY A 277 11.40 -22.07 -18.20
CA GLY A 277 12.20 -22.78 -19.19
C GLY A 277 13.56 -23.23 -18.64
N GLU A 278 14.24 -24.09 -19.39
CA GLU A 278 15.62 -24.54 -19.08
C GLU A 278 16.61 -23.38 -19.13
N ASN A 279 16.36 -22.41 -20.03
CA ASN A 279 17.10 -21.16 -20.11
C ASN A 279 16.14 -19.97 -19.93
N PRO A 280 15.90 -19.47 -18.71
CA PRO A 280 14.96 -18.38 -18.44
C PRO A 280 15.26 -17.09 -19.22
N ARG A 281 16.51 -16.89 -19.61
CA ARG A 281 16.97 -15.73 -20.40
C ARG A 281 16.32 -15.68 -21.80
N GLU A 282 16.02 -16.82 -22.39
CA GLU A 282 15.49 -16.91 -23.76
C GLU A 282 13.95 -16.87 -23.82
N THR A 283 13.28 -17.07 -22.69
CA THR A 283 11.82 -17.27 -22.66
C THR A 283 10.98 -15.99 -22.61
N ASN A 284 11.57 -14.81 -22.41
CA ASN A 284 10.86 -13.54 -22.20
C ASN A 284 9.78 -13.57 -21.08
N THR A 285 9.89 -14.54 -20.16
CA THR A 285 8.93 -14.72 -19.06
C THR A 285 9.42 -14.16 -17.73
N VAL A 286 10.69 -13.72 -17.68
CA VAL A 286 11.28 -13.04 -16.51
C VAL A 286 11.54 -11.58 -16.88
N ALA A 287 11.00 -10.67 -16.11
CA ALA A 287 11.24 -9.23 -16.27
C ALA A 287 12.74 -8.93 -16.06
N ARG A 288 13.23 -7.88 -16.71
CA ARG A 288 14.61 -7.42 -16.51
C ARG A 288 14.70 -6.49 -15.28
N ILE A 289 15.92 -6.33 -14.78
CA ILE A 289 16.21 -5.33 -13.74
C ILE A 289 16.10 -3.94 -14.37
N VAL A 290 15.52 -3.00 -13.64
CA VAL A 290 15.10 -1.70 -14.16
C VAL A 290 16.24 -0.89 -14.80
N ASN A 291 17.45 -0.95 -14.22
CA ASN A 291 18.63 -0.23 -14.74
C ASN A 291 19.94 -0.84 -14.24
N GLU A 292 21.05 -0.35 -14.76
CA GLU A 292 22.39 -0.80 -14.42
C GLU A 292 22.72 -0.62 -12.91
N GLN A 293 22.32 0.48 -12.29
CA GLN A 293 22.57 0.72 -10.87
C GLN A 293 21.92 -0.36 -9.99
N HIS A 294 20.66 -0.72 -10.25
CA HIS A 294 19.97 -1.80 -9.54
C HIS A 294 20.56 -3.18 -9.88
N PHE A 295 20.99 -3.39 -11.12
CA PHE A 295 21.68 -4.61 -11.50
C PHE A 295 23.00 -4.78 -10.74
N LEU A 296 23.84 -3.75 -10.70
CA LEU A 296 25.10 -3.77 -9.94
C LEU A 296 24.87 -3.98 -8.45
N ARG A 297 23.81 -3.38 -7.89
CA ARG A 297 23.43 -3.65 -6.49
C ARG A 297 23.14 -5.13 -6.25
N LEU A 298 22.35 -5.78 -7.12
CA LEU A 298 22.07 -7.21 -7.01
C LEU A 298 23.35 -8.07 -7.19
N LYS A 299 24.21 -7.70 -8.12
CA LYS A 299 25.52 -8.33 -8.31
C LYS A 299 26.38 -8.25 -7.04
N ASN A 300 26.38 -7.09 -6.39
CA ASN A 300 27.10 -6.89 -5.14
C ASN A 300 26.53 -7.72 -3.97
N LEU A 301 25.21 -7.97 -3.92
CA LEU A 301 24.62 -8.88 -2.92
C LEU A 301 25.16 -10.32 -3.01
N LEU A 302 25.62 -10.73 -4.20
CA LEU A 302 26.22 -12.05 -4.43
C LEU A 302 27.76 -12.03 -4.44
N SER A 303 28.41 -10.88 -4.16
CA SER A 303 29.88 -10.77 -4.27
C SER A 303 30.64 -11.42 -3.11
N ASP A 304 30.01 -11.57 -1.94
CA ASP A 304 30.59 -12.24 -0.79
C ASP A 304 30.75 -13.75 -1.08
N SER A 305 31.94 -14.29 -0.82
CA SER A 305 32.26 -15.71 -1.06
C SER A 305 31.39 -16.67 -0.25
N ALA A 306 31.03 -16.32 0.99
CA ALA A 306 30.13 -17.13 1.80
C ALA A 306 28.70 -17.13 1.25
N VAL A 307 28.25 -16.00 0.68
CA VAL A 307 26.97 -15.92 -0.03
C VAL A 307 27.02 -16.74 -1.31
N GLN A 308 28.09 -16.64 -2.10
CA GLN A 308 28.26 -17.45 -3.34
C GLN A 308 28.21 -18.96 -3.04
N ASN A 309 28.86 -19.41 -1.98
CA ASN A 309 28.86 -20.81 -1.56
C ASN A 309 27.48 -21.32 -1.10
N SER A 310 26.54 -20.42 -0.79
CA SER A 310 25.15 -20.77 -0.44
C SER A 310 24.23 -20.93 -1.64
N ILE A 311 24.69 -20.58 -2.87
CA ILE A 311 23.88 -20.71 -4.09
C ILE A 311 23.73 -22.19 -4.43
N VAL A 312 22.49 -22.65 -4.52
CA VAL A 312 22.14 -24.03 -4.88
C VAL A 312 21.45 -24.14 -6.23
N TYR A 313 21.02 -23.01 -6.81
CA TYR A 313 20.43 -22.94 -8.14
C TYR A 313 20.59 -21.53 -8.72
N GLY A 314 20.81 -21.42 -10.03
CA GLY A 314 20.93 -20.13 -10.75
C GLY A 314 22.28 -19.44 -10.49
N GLY A 315 22.23 -18.12 -10.35
CA GLY A 315 23.41 -17.28 -10.07
C GLY A 315 23.98 -16.61 -11.33
N SER A 316 23.48 -16.95 -12.53
CA SER A 316 23.94 -16.31 -13.78
C SER A 316 23.38 -14.88 -13.90
N MET A 317 24.21 -13.99 -14.43
CA MET A 317 23.85 -12.58 -14.62
C MET A 317 24.33 -12.10 -15.99
N ASP A 318 23.50 -11.28 -16.67
CA ASP A 318 23.82 -10.64 -17.94
C ASP A 318 23.62 -9.14 -17.83
N GLU A 319 24.72 -8.43 -17.63
CA GLU A 319 24.73 -6.97 -17.44
C GLU A 319 24.21 -6.23 -18.69
N LYS A 320 24.54 -6.71 -19.89
CA LYS A 320 24.09 -6.08 -21.15
C LYS A 320 22.57 -6.07 -21.30
N ASN A 321 21.91 -7.16 -20.87
CA ASN A 321 20.46 -7.30 -20.96
C ASN A 321 19.75 -7.01 -19.62
N LEU A 322 20.48 -6.57 -18.59
CA LEU A 322 19.97 -6.34 -17.24
C LEU A 322 19.22 -7.57 -16.68
N PHE A 323 19.66 -8.76 -17.05
CA PHE A 323 19.04 -9.99 -16.65
C PHE A 323 19.77 -10.63 -15.48
N VAL A 324 19.00 -11.05 -14.47
CA VAL A 324 19.45 -11.84 -13.33
C VAL A 324 18.61 -13.11 -13.30
N GLU A 325 19.29 -14.25 -13.30
CA GLU A 325 18.63 -15.54 -13.28
C GLU A 325 17.90 -15.77 -11.96
N PRO A 326 16.70 -16.39 -11.96
CA PRO A 326 16.07 -16.88 -10.73
C PRO A 326 17.07 -17.72 -9.92
N THR A 327 17.43 -17.24 -8.73
CA THR A 327 18.52 -17.77 -7.91
C THR A 327 18.02 -18.18 -6.55
N ILE A 328 18.36 -19.41 -6.13
CA ILE A 328 18.07 -19.94 -4.77
C ILE A 328 19.38 -20.07 -3.99
N LEU A 329 19.36 -19.55 -2.76
CA LEU A 329 20.43 -19.67 -1.80
C LEU A 329 19.92 -20.42 -0.55
N VAL A 330 20.76 -21.25 0.06
CA VAL A 330 20.43 -21.96 1.32
C VAL A 330 21.40 -21.54 2.40
N ASP A 331 20.87 -21.08 3.51
CA ASP A 331 21.60 -20.63 4.69
C ASP A 331 22.75 -19.65 4.40
N PRO A 332 22.55 -18.57 3.62
CA PRO A 332 23.54 -17.52 3.52
C PRO A 332 23.77 -16.89 4.90
N PRO A 333 24.95 -16.28 5.15
CA PRO A 333 25.23 -15.63 6.43
C PRO A 333 24.16 -14.58 6.77
N LEU A 334 23.63 -14.63 8.00
CA LEU A 334 22.51 -13.77 8.42
C LEU A 334 22.87 -12.29 8.57
N ASP A 335 24.16 -11.98 8.67
CA ASP A 335 24.74 -10.63 8.69
C ASP A 335 25.14 -10.11 7.32
N ALA A 336 25.13 -10.95 6.29
CA ALA A 336 25.40 -10.53 4.91
C ALA A 336 24.34 -9.57 4.37
N ALA A 337 24.71 -8.68 3.43
CA ALA A 337 23.86 -7.67 2.84
C ALA A 337 22.54 -8.26 2.28
N ILE A 338 22.60 -9.45 1.67
CA ILE A 338 21.41 -10.14 1.14
C ILE A 338 20.35 -10.44 2.24
N MET A 339 20.77 -10.57 3.51
CA MET A 339 19.87 -10.82 4.65
C MET A 339 19.55 -9.57 5.48
N THR A 340 20.25 -8.46 5.26
CA THR A 340 20.03 -7.21 6.01
C THR A 340 19.34 -6.13 5.18
N GLU A 341 19.48 -6.15 3.84
CA GLU A 341 18.79 -5.24 2.90
C GLU A 341 17.63 -5.93 2.21
N GLU A 342 16.62 -5.16 1.77
CA GLU A 342 15.58 -5.63 0.86
C GLU A 342 16.21 -6.00 -0.48
N ILE A 343 16.00 -7.23 -0.95
CA ILE A 343 16.65 -7.75 -2.15
C ILE A 343 16.14 -7.03 -3.41
N PHE A 344 14.83 -6.91 -3.56
CA PHE A 344 14.18 -6.28 -4.71
C PHE A 344 14.71 -6.79 -6.06
N GLY A 345 14.72 -8.12 -6.20
CA GLY A 345 15.26 -8.82 -7.36
C GLY A 345 15.08 -10.34 -7.24
N PRO A 346 15.46 -11.13 -8.27
CA PRO A 346 15.16 -12.55 -8.33
C PRO A 346 16.18 -13.43 -7.56
N LEU A 347 16.56 -13.03 -6.35
CA LEU A 347 17.41 -13.81 -5.45
C LEU A 347 16.57 -14.23 -4.24
N LEU A 348 16.53 -15.52 -3.92
CA LEU A 348 15.69 -16.09 -2.88
C LEU A 348 16.50 -16.89 -1.85
N PRO A 349 16.88 -16.26 -0.73
CA PRO A 349 17.43 -16.95 0.42
C PRO A 349 16.40 -17.87 1.08
N ILE A 350 16.84 -19.06 1.46
CA ILE A 350 16.09 -20.02 2.27
C ILE A 350 16.90 -20.23 3.55
N ILE A 351 16.29 -19.95 4.69
CA ILE A 351 16.89 -20.10 6.02
C ILE A 351 16.26 -21.30 6.69
N THR A 352 17.11 -22.23 7.11
CA THR A 352 16.67 -23.43 7.80
C THR A 352 16.52 -23.18 9.31
N LEU A 353 15.44 -23.71 9.86
CA LEU A 353 15.11 -23.64 11.29
C LEU A 353 15.00 -25.03 11.89
N ASP A 354 15.24 -25.16 13.17
CA ASP A 354 15.01 -26.42 13.90
C ASP A 354 13.52 -26.72 14.03
N LYS A 355 12.71 -25.68 14.28
CA LYS A 355 11.24 -25.76 14.39
C LYS A 355 10.61 -24.59 13.64
N VAL A 356 9.44 -24.82 13.02
CA VAL A 356 8.71 -23.77 12.31
C VAL A 356 8.31 -22.61 13.23
N GLU A 357 8.09 -22.87 14.52
CA GLU A 357 7.74 -21.88 15.53
C GLU A 357 8.86 -20.83 15.75
N ASP A 358 10.12 -21.19 15.49
CA ASP A 358 11.28 -20.29 15.65
C ASP A 358 11.23 -19.15 14.61
N SER A 359 10.43 -19.33 13.54
CA SER A 359 10.19 -18.28 12.55
C SER A 359 9.58 -17.01 13.15
N ILE A 360 8.76 -17.14 14.19
CA ILE A 360 8.13 -15.99 14.88
C ILE A 360 9.21 -15.10 15.52
N ALA A 361 10.14 -15.70 16.25
CA ALA A 361 11.26 -14.98 16.87
C ALA A 361 12.18 -14.36 15.80
N PHE A 362 12.46 -15.10 14.72
CA PHE A 362 13.27 -14.62 13.60
C PHE A 362 12.63 -13.39 12.94
N ILE A 363 11.34 -13.45 12.61
CA ILE A 363 10.60 -12.33 12.02
C ILE A 363 10.61 -11.11 12.95
N ASN A 364 10.35 -11.33 14.24
CA ASN A 364 10.30 -10.25 15.23
C ASN A 364 11.67 -9.61 15.53
N SER A 365 12.78 -10.28 15.18
CA SER A 365 14.13 -9.71 15.26
C SER A 365 14.46 -8.71 14.14
N LYS A 366 13.62 -8.63 13.10
CA LYS A 366 13.78 -7.75 11.94
C LYS A 366 12.77 -6.59 11.97
N PRO A 367 12.99 -5.51 11.21
CA PRO A 367 11.97 -4.49 11.00
C PRO A 367 10.67 -5.09 10.49
N LYS A 368 9.54 -4.50 10.90
CA LYS A 368 8.21 -4.98 10.51
C LYS A 368 8.03 -4.96 9.00
N PRO A 369 7.78 -6.12 8.36
CA PRO A 369 7.67 -6.21 6.91
C PRO A 369 6.32 -5.68 6.41
N LEU A 370 6.25 -5.37 5.11
CA LEU A 370 5.00 -5.01 4.45
C LEU A 370 4.03 -6.21 4.38
N ALA A 371 4.56 -7.41 4.16
CA ALA A 371 3.75 -8.63 4.16
C ALA A 371 4.50 -9.80 4.85
N ILE A 372 3.74 -10.66 5.51
CA ILE A 372 4.17 -11.98 5.98
C ILE A 372 3.32 -13.03 5.28
N TYR A 373 3.96 -14.08 4.79
CA TYR A 373 3.31 -15.24 4.19
C TYR A 373 3.55 -16.47 5.04
N ALA A 374 2.52 -17.29 5.26
CA ALA A 374 2.66 -18.53 6.04
C ALA A 374 1.91 -19.68 5.36
N PHE A 375 2.66 -20.65 4.88
CA PHE A 375 2.14 -21.87 4.23
C PHE A 375 2.07 -22.98 5.28
N THR A 376 0.88 -23.21 5.82
CA THR A 376 0.66 -24.18 6.91
C THR A 376 -0.79 -24.60 6.98
N ASN A 377 -1.02 -25.86 7.37
CA ASN A 377 -2.33 -26.39 7.73
C ASN A 377 -2.55 -26.45 9.26
N ASN A 378 -1.53 -26.04 10.06
CA ASN A 378 -1.59 -26.04 11.52
C ASN A 378 -2.31 -24.78 12.04
N GLU A 379 -3.54 -24.95 12.47
CA GLU A 379 -4.37 -23.85 12.96
C GLU A 379 -3.82 -23.21 14.25
N LYS A 380 -3.14 -23.97 15.10
CA LYS A 380 -2.48 -23.42 16.29
C LYS A 380 -1.33 -22.50 15.91
N PHE A 381 -0.54 -22.88 14.90
CA PHE A 381 0.54 -22.06 14.39
C PHE A 381 -0.01 -20.79 13.68
N ARG A 382 -1.10 -20.89 12.91
CA ARG A 382 -1.77 -19.72 12.31
C ARG A 382 -2.17 -18.69 13.36
N ARG A 383 -2.79 -19.13 14.48
CA ARG A 383 -3.17 -18.23 15.58
C ARG A 383 -1.95 -17.55 16.22
N ARG A 384 -0.86 -18.29 16.40
CA ARG A 384 0.38 -17.72 16.91
C ARG A 384 0.98 -16.70 15.96
N MET A 385 1.08 -16.99 14.66
CA MET A 385 1.52 -16.03 13.65
C MET A 385 0.68 -14.74 13.71
N LEU A 386 -0.64 -14.86 13.80
CA LEU A 386 -1.55 -13.72 13.88
C LEU A 386 -1.33 -12.86 15.14
N SER A 387 -1.12 -13.50 16.30
CA SER A 387 -1.05 -12.81 17.60
C SER A 387 0.36 -12.36 17.99
N GLU A 388 1.40 -13.03 17.48
CA GLU A 388 2.78 -12.85 17.93
C GLU A 388 3.65 -12.10 16.89
N THR A 389 3.13 -11.80 15.66
CA THR A 389 3.86 -11.05 14.64
C THR A 389 3.15 -9.75 14.26
N SER A 390 3.89 -8.83 13.63
CA SER A 390 3.33 -7.56 13.16
C SER A 390 3.83 -7.23 11.75
N SER A 391 2.89 -6.93 10.84
CA SER A 391 3.15 -6.60 9.43
C SER A 391 2.03 -5.75 8.85
N GLY A 392 2.23 -5.22 7.65
CA GLY A 392 1.15 -4.57 6.90
C GLY A 392 0.04 -5.57 6.54
N SER A 393 0.40 -6.78 6.12
CA SER A 393 -0.54 -7.87 5.85
C SER A 393 0.03 -9.23 6.28
N LEU A 394 -0.85 -10.17 6.62
CA LEU A 394 -0.52 -11.57 6.88
C LEU A 394 -1.41 -12.44 5.99
N VAL A 395 -0.79 -13.27 5.15
CA VAL A 395 -1.49 -14.12 4.18
C VAL A 395 -1.16 -15.59 4.44
N PHE A 396 -2.18 -16.41 4.56
CA PHE A 396 -2.05 -17.85 4.75
C PHE A 396 -2.24 -18.60 3.45
N ASN A 397 -1.31 -19.50 3.16
CA ASN A 397 -1.32 -20.44 2.03
C ASN A 397 -1.37 -19.79 0.65
N ASP A 398 -1.09 -18.50 0.53
CA ASP A 398 -0.91 -17.79 -0.73
C ASP A 398 0.13 -16.69 -0.59
N ALA A 399 0.45 -16.00 -1.69
CA ALA A 399 1.33 -14.84 -1.68
C ALA A 399 0.84 -13.81 -2.71
N VAL A 400 1.10 -12.53 -2.46
CA VAL A 400 0.76 -11.33 -3.24
C VAL A 400 -0.72 -11.11 -3.55
N ILE A 401 -1.59 -12.09 -3.28
CA ILE A 401 -3.04 -12.04 -3.59
C ILE A 401 -3.77 -10.91 -2.87
N GLN A 402 -3.28 -10.48 -1.71
CA GLN A 402 -3.88 -9.40 -0.92
C GLN A 402 -3.88 -8.05 -1.67
N TYR A 403 -2.96 -7.85 -2.62
CA TYR A 403 -2.94 -6.65 -3.46
C TYR A 403 -4.16 -6.57 -4.38
N ALA A 404 -4.72 -7.71 -4.78
CA ALA A 404 -5.91 -7.76 -5.62
C ALA A 404 -7.22 -7.59 -4.85
N ALA A 405 -7.20 -7.45 -3.52
CA ALA A 405 -8.40 -7.43 -2.67
C ALA A 405 -8.82 -6.00 -2.31
N ASP A 406 -9.70 -5.35 -3.11
CA ASP A 406 -10.17 -3.98 -2.86
C ASP A 406 -10.91 -3.77 -1.53
N ALA A 407 -11.39 -4.85 -0.93
CA ALA A 407 -12.06 -4.82 0.37
C ALA A 407 -11.09 -4.84 1.56
N LEU A 408 -9.79 -5.07 1.33
CA LEU A 408 -8.76 -5.09 2.35
C LEU A 408 -7.87 -3.84 2.26
N PRO A 409 -7.41 -3.30 3.40
CA PRO A 409 -6.43 -2.23 3.40
C PRO A 409 -5.09 -2.78 2.91
N PHE A 410 -4.41 -2.03 2.06
CA PHE A 410 -3.02 -2.24 1.71
C PHE A 410 -2.19 -1.11 2.32
N GLY A 411 -1.10 -1.44 3.00
CA GLY A 411 -0.21 -0.47 3.63
C GLY A 411 0.70 -1.12 4.67
N GLY A 412 1.79 -0.44 4.98
CA GLY A 412 2.81 -0.91 5.91
C GLY A 412 2.63 -0.40 7.34
N ILE A 413 3.53 -0.86 8.21
CA ILE A 413 3.63 -0.43 9.60
C ILE A 413 5.09 -0.26 9.99
N GLY A 414 5.43 0.83 10.70
CA GLY A 414 6.81 1.14 11.07
C GLY A 414 7.66 1.45 9.84
N GLU A 415 8.73 0.68 9.61
CA GLU A 415 9.63 0.94 8.48
C GLU A 415 9.05 0.53 7.12
N SER A 416 8.00 -0.30 7.09
CA SER A 416 7.33 -0.69 5.85
C SER A 416 6.27 0.32 5.38
N GLY A 417 5.89 1.31 6.19
CA GLY A 417 5.01 2.37 5.72
C GLY A 417 4.18 3.05 6.81
N ILE A 418 3.40 4.04 6.37
CA ILE A 418 2.47 4.84 7.16
C ILE A 418 1.20 5.08 6.34
N GLY A 419 0.07 4.71 6.87
CA GLY A 419 -1.20 4.82 6.16
C GLY A 419 -1.62 3.53 5.48
N LYS A 420 -2.64 3.61 4.64
CA LYS A 420 -3.20 2.48 3.91
C LYS A 420 -4.05 2.97 2.75
N TYR A 421 -4.20 2.16 1.71
CA TYR A 421 -5.03 2.48 0.56
C TYR A 421 -5.68 1.21 -0.01
N HIS A 422 -6.18 1.19 -1.19
CA HIS A 422 -7.05 0.25 -1.90
C HIS A 422 -8.54 0.43 -1.59
N GLY A 423 -9.34 0.41 -2.64
CA GLY A 423 -10.79 0.52 -2.58
C GLY A 423 -11.25 1.71 -1.73
N LYS A 424 -12.13 1.43 -0.76
CA LYS A 424 -12.63 2.45 0.16
C LYS A 424 -11.51 3.08 1.02
N PHE A 425 -10.45 2.33 1.35
CA PHE A 425 -9.35 2.87 2.14
C PHE A 425 -8.56 3.94 1.37
N SER A 426 -8.51 3.87 0.03
CA SER A 426 -7.98 4.95 -0.80
C SER A 426 -8.82 6.22 -0.67
N PHE A 427 -10.16 6.09 -0.77
CA PHE A 427 -11.07 7.21 -0.54
C PHE A 427 -10.85 7.83 0.85
N ASP A 428 -10.76 7.00 1.90
CA ASP A 428 -10.56 7.45 3.29
C ASP A 428 -9.21 8.15 3.48
N THR A 429 -8.14 7.67 2.83
CA THR A 429 -6.79 8.25 2.90
C THR A 429 -6.73 9.67 2.31
N PHE A 430 -7.57 9.96 1.32
CA PHE A 430 -7.67 11.27 0.69
C PHE A 430 -8.88 12.08 1.17
N SER A 431 -9.54 11.66 2.26
CA SER A 431 -10.69 12.33 2.86
C SER A 431 -10.43 12.73 4.32
N HIS A 432 -11.07 13.79 4.75
CA HIS A 432 -11.25 14.14 6.15
C HIS A 432 -12.70 13.85 6.55
N TYR A 433 -12.90 13.23 7.72
CA TYR A 433 -14.23 13.00 8.29
C TYR A 433 -14.58 14.12 9.26
N LYS A 434 -15.35 15.11 8.79
CA LYS A 434 -15.83 16.21 9.59
C LYS A 434 -16.94 15.75 10.54
N ALA A 435 -16.75 15.99 11.82
CA ALA A 435 -17.80 15.80 12.82
C ALA A 435 -18.81 16.94 12.73
N VAL A 436 -20.07 16.61 12.49
CA VAL A 436 -21.18 17.57 12.43
C VAL A 436 -22.18 17.21 13.51
N THR A 437 -22.50 18.19 14.37
CA THR A 437 -23.55 18.03 15.38
C THR A 437 -24.64 19.08 15.15
N ARG A 438 -25.88 18.68 15.32
CA ARG A 438 -27.04 19.57 15.23
C ARG A 438 -27.86 19.44 16.50
N ARG A 439 -28.26 20.57 17.06
CA ARG A 439 -29.14 20.66 18.20
C ARG A 439 -30.24 21.70 17.94
N SER A 440 -31.44 21.41 18.44
CA SER A 440 -32.56 22.35 18.39
C SER A 440 -32.41 23.47 19.45
N PHE A 441 -32.88 24.68 19.13
CA PHE A 441 -33.02 25.76 20.08
C PHE A 441 -34.25 25.61 21.01
N LEU A 442 -35.15 24.64 20.73
CA LEU A 442 -36.40 24.47 21.50
C LEU A 442 -36.17 24.03 22.94
N THR A 443 -35.03 23.37 23.20
CA THR A 443 -34.73 22.84 24.54
C THR A 443 -33.27 23.00 24.88
N ASP A 444 -33.00 23.37 26.13
CA ASP A 444 -31.66 23.33 26.70
C ASP A 444 -31.73 22.91 28.19
N PHE A 445 -30.61 22.48 28.71
CA PHE A 445 -30.49 22.07 30.10
C PHE A 445 -29.78 23.20 30.86
N TRP A 446 -30.55 23.97 31.69
CA TRP A 446 -30.07 25.10 32.46
C TRP A 446 -28.88 24.78 33.38
N PHE A 447 -28.75 23.53 33.82
CA PHE A 447 -27.63 23.10 34.65
C PHE A 447 -26.29 23.00 33.90
N ARG A 448 -26.25 23.18 32.59
CA ARG A 448 -25.03 23.27 31.77
C ARG A 448 -24.32 24.61 31.87
N PHE A 449 -24.96 25.60 32.43
CA PHE A 449 -24.49 26.99 32.43
C PHE A 449 -24.21 27.50 33.84
N PRO A 450 -23.23 28.41 34.02
CA PRO A 450 -23.07 29.12 35.28
C PRO A 450 -24.33 29.94 35.65
N PRO A 451 -24.47 30.33 36.93
CA PRO A 451 -23.56 30.09 38.04
C PRO A 451 -23.58 28.64 38.53
N TRP A 452 -22.39 28.14 38.92
CA TRP A 452 -22.21 26.79 39.39
C TRP A 452 -22.63 26.64 40.87
N ASN A 453 -23.25 25.51 41.19
CA ASN A 453 -23.61 25.13 42.56
C ASN A 453 -23.67 23.60 42.68
N ASP A 454 -23.73 23.10 43.93
CA ASP A 454 -23.76 21.65 44.20
C ASP A 454 -24.97 20.96 43.60
N TYR A 455 -26.08 21.60 43.44
CA TYR A 455 -27.27 21.05 42.80
C TYR A 455 -27.01 20.73 41.30
N LYS A 456 -26.39 21.69 40.60
CA LYS A 456 -25.99 21.43 39.19
C LYS A 456 -24.94 20.35 39.08
N LEU A 457 -23.99 20.29 40.04
CA LEU A 457 -23.00 19.23 40.06
C LEU A 457 -23.64 17.85 40.19
N LEU A 458 -24.60 17.69 41.11
CA LEU A 458 -25.33 16.42 41.28
C LEU A 458 -26.09 16.01 40.02
N LEU A 459 -26.71 16.96 39.29
CA LEU A 459 -27.36 16.70 38.02
C LEU A 459 -26.37 16.29 36.94
N LEU A 460 -25.21 16.95 36.88
CA LEU A 460 -24.13 16.55 35.93
C LEU A 460 -23.57 15.17 36.27
N GLU A 461 -23.28 14.89 37.55
CA GLU A 461 -22.81 13.58 37.99
C GLU A 461 -23.80 12.48 37.61
N ALA A 462 -25.10 12.68 37.89
CA ALA A 462 -26.15 11.73 37.51
C ALA A 462 -26.25 11.55 35.97
N THR A 463 -26.10 12.64 35.19
CA THR A 463 -26.13 12.62 33.75
C THR A 463 -24.95 11.80 33.17
N TYR A 464 -23.72 12.07 33.65
CA TYR A 464 -22.51 11.41 33.17
C TYR A 464 -22.43 9.92 33.60
N ASN A 465 -23.00 9.59 34.77
CA ASN A 465 -23.09 8.20 35.26
C ASN A 465 -24.32 7.45 34.75
N TYR A 466 -25.13 8.06 33.85
CA TYR A 466 -26.39 7.47 33.35
C TYR A 466 -27.37 7.08 34.47
N ASP A 467 -27.27 7.71 35.64
CA ASP A 467 -28.13 7.49 36.80
C ASP A 467 -29.43 8.32 36.69
N TYR A 468 -30.37 7.78 35.88
CA TYR A 468 -31.67 8.47 35.67
C TYR A 468 -32.52 8.57 36.94
N LEU A 469 -32.45 7.52 37.79
CA LEU A 469 -33.14 7.58 39.09
C LEU A 469 -32.50 8.60 39.97
N GLY A 470 -31.17 8.68 40.05
CA GLY A 470 -30.44 9.70 40.74
C GLY A 470 -30.77 11.11 40.25
N MET A 471 -30.83 11.28 38.90
CA MET A 471 -31.23 12.55 38.29
C MET A 471 -32.66 12.96 38.74
N LEU A 472 -33.61 12.04 38.66
CA LEU A 472 -34.98 12.28 39.10
C LEU A 472 -35.04 12.64 40.60
N LEU A 473 -34.32 11.91 41.46
CA LEU A 473 -34.24 12.18 42.88
C LEU A 473 -33.62 13.55 43.18
N VAL A 474 -32.62 13.97 42.43
CA VAL A 474 -32.01 15.33 42.54
C VAL A 474 -33.03 16.39 42.11
N ILE A 475 -33.75 16.21 41.01
CA ILE A 475 -34.77 17.15 40.52
C ILE A 475 -35.91 17.30 41.53
N LEU A 476 -36.33 16.18 42.17
CA LEU A 476 -37.36 16.17 43.19
C LEU A 476 -36.86 16.66 44.56
N GLY A 477 -35.58 17.05 44.69
CA GLY A 477 -35.00 17.52 45.97
C GLY A 477 -34.76 16.43 47.02
N LEU A 478 -34.90 15.15 46.63
CA LEU A 478 -34.77 13.98 47.52
C LEU A 478 -33.33 13.48 47.67
N LYS A 479 -32.41 13.89 46.77
CA LYS A 479 -30.99 13.58 46.86
C LYS A 479 -30.22 14.89 47.00
N ARG A 480 -29.49 15.02 48.11
CA ARG A 480 -28.61 16.20 48.40
C ARG A 480 -27.17 15.67 48.59
N ARG A 481 -26.20 16.53 48.34
CA ARG A 481 -24.81 16.26 48.70
C ARG A 481 -24.70 16.28 50.22
N ARG A 482 -24.14 15.24 50.85
CA ARG A 482 -23.82 15.20 52.26
C ARG A 482 -22.62 16.08 52.57
#